data_4bf8ec1cdac324ad85f64a7d17be9038
#
_entry.id   4bf8ec1cdac324ad85f64a7d17be9038
#
_cell.length_a   1.000
_cell.length_b   1.000
_cell.length_c   1.000
_cell.angle_alpha   90.00
_cell.angle_beta   90.00
_cell.angle_gamma   90.00
#
_symmetry.space_group_name_H-M   'P 1'
#
loop_
_entity.id
_entity.type
_entity.pdbx_description
1 polymer ?
#
loop_
_entity_poly.entity_id
_entity_poly.type
_entity_poly.pdbx_seq_one_letter_code
_entity_poly.pdbx_strand_id
1 'polypeptide(L)'
;DQVTIDSAEATKKYGVAVKCATITPDEQRVEEFGLKKMWKSPNGTIRNILGGVVFREPIVIDNVPRLVPGWTDPIVVGRHAFGDQYKATDTLIPGPGKLRLVFDGDDGTKIDLDVFDFPSAGVAMAMYNLDDSIRDFARASFNYGLNLGWPVYLSTKNTILKAYDGRFKDLFQEVFDTEGFAEKFKEKGMVYEHRLIDDMVA
;
A
#
# COMPACT_ATOMS: atom_id res chain seq x y z
N ASP A 1 -12.87 -11.75 14.27
CA ASP A 1 -11.69 -11.82 13.38
C ASP A 1 -11.54 -13.19 12.70
N GLN A 2 -11.77 -14.31 13.40
CA GLN A 2 -11.51 -15.65 12.82
C GLN A 2 -12.28 -15.87 11.52
N VAL A 3 -13.57 -15.57 11.47
CA VAL A 3 -14.39 -15.70 10.26
C VAL A 3 -13.84 -14.88 9.09
N THR A 4 -13.27 -13.71 9.35
CA THR A 4 -12.63 -12.86 8.34
C THR A 4 -11.36 -13.53 7.79
N ILE A 5 -10.55 -14.12 8.67
CA ILE A 5 -9.35 -14.88 8.31
C ILE A 5 -9.74 -16.12 7.48
N ASP A 6 -10.69 -16.89 7.95
CA ASP A 6 -11.17 -18.12 7.28
C ASP A 6 -11.72 -17.79 5.87
N SER A 7 -12.43 -16.68 5.73
CA SER A 7 -12.94 -16.20 4.44
C SER A 7 -11.81 -15.82 3.48
N ALA A 8 -10.75 -15.18 3.97
CA ALA A 8 -9.59 -14.84 3.16
C ALA A 8 -8.80 -16.09 2.73
N GLU A 9 -8.59 -17.06 3.64
CA GLU A 9 -7.92 -18.31 3.32
C GLU A 9 -8.75 -19.16 2.34
N ALA A 10 -10.06 -19.18 2.49
CA ALA A 10 -10.96 -19.82 1.52
C ALA A 10 -10.84 -19.14 0.13
N THR A 11 -10.74 -17.80 0.09
CA THR A 11 -10.53 -17.07 -1.16
C THR A 11 -9.22 -17.46 -1.83
N LYS A 12 -8.12 -17.58 -1.08
CA LYS A 12 -6.85 -18.11 -1.59
C LYS A 12 -7.01 -19.49 -2.19
N LYS A 13 -7.70 -20.37 -1.48
CA LYS A 13 -7.87 -21.79 -1.86
C LYS A 13 -8.70 -21.95 -3.14
N TYR A 14 -9.77 -21.18 -3.27
CA TYR A 14 -10.72 -21.35 -4.38
C TYR A 14 -10.55 -20.33 -5.53
N GLY A 15 -9.73 -19.31 -5.33
CA GLY A 15 -9.39 -18.30 -6.35
C GLY A 15 -10.51 -17.30 -6.65
N VAL A 16 -11.62 -17.34 -5.92
CA VAL A 16 -12.79 -16.46 -6.14
C VAL A 16 -13.53 -16.20 -4.85
N ALA A 17 -14.05 -14.99 -4.69
CA ALA A 17 -14.95 -14.63 -3.60
C ALA A 17 -15.86 -13.46 -3.99
N VAL A 18 -17.01 -13.37 -3.31
CA VAL A 18 -17.90 -12.21 -3.35
C VAL A 18 -17.88 -11.56 -1.97
N LYS A 19 -17.53 -10.28 -1.93
CA LYS A 19 -17.48 -9.51 -0.69
C LYS A 19 -18.52 -8.40 -0.71
N CYS A 20 -19.47 -8.45 0.21
CA CYS A 20 -20.38 -7.35 0.48
C CYS A 20 -19.73 -6.27 1.37
N ALA A 21 -20.39 -5.13 1.53
CA ALA A 21 -19.94 -4.08 2.43
C ALA A 21 -19.81 -4.59 3.87
N THR A 22 -18.78 -4.13 4.57
CA THR A 22 -18.54 -4.42 5.98
C THR A 22 -18.40 -3.12 6.75
N ILE A 23 -18.77 -3.16 8.02
CA ILE A 23 -18.59 -2.04 8.95
C ILE A 23 -17.31 -2.27 9.74
N THR A 24 -16.45 -1.25 9.81
CA THR A 24 -15.36 -1.20 10.78
C THR A 24 -15.89 -0.51 12.04
N PRO A 25 -15.88 -1.17 13.20
CA PRO A 25 -16.41 -0.58 14.43
C PRO A 25 -15.49 0.56 14.93
N ASP A 26 -16.12 1.62 15.37
CA ASP A 26 -15.57 2.68 16.22
C ASP A 26 -16.09 2.50 17.66
N GLU A 27 -15.74 3.40 18.57
CA GLU A 27 -16.14 3.33 19.97
C GLU A 27 -17.67 3.28 20.14
N GLN A 28 -18.39 4.10 19.37
CA GLN A 28 -19.84 4.15 19.41
C GLN A 28 -20.46 2.82 18.97
N ARG A 29 -19.92 2.20 17.93
CA ARG A 29 -20.40 0.90 17.43
C ARG A 29 -20.05 -0.25 18.33
N VAL A 30 -18.92 -0.19 19.03
CA VAL A 30 -18.58 -1.18 20.08
C VAL A 30 -19.64 -1.19 21.16
N GLU A 31 -20.08 -0.02 21.60
CA GLU A 31 -21.12 0.13 22.60
C GLU A 31 -22.50 -0.29 22.07
N GLU A 32 -22.90 0.25 20.91
CA GLU A 32 -24.20 -0.03 20.25
C GLU A 32 -24.42 -1.53 20.01
N PHE A 33 -23.41 -2.26 19.57
CA PHE A 33 -23.51 -3.69 19.26
C PHE A 33 -22.98 -4.61 20.36
N GLY A 34 -22.59 -4.08 21.51
CA GLY A 34 -22.06 -4.87 22.63
C GLY A 34 -20.83 -5.71 22.24
N LEU A 35 -19.93 -5.16 21.42
CA LEU A 35 -18.76 -5.88 20.97
C LEU A 35 -17.75 -6.06 22.09
N LYS A 36 -17.05 -7.18 22.11
CA LYS A 36 -16.02 -7.49 23.13
C LYS A 36 -14.78 -6.59 23.00
N LYS A 37 -14.54 -6.02 21.85
CA LYS A 37 -13.45 -5.08 21.56
C LYS A 37 -13.70 -4.36 20.23
N MET A 38 -12.96 -3.27 19.99
CA MET A 38 -12.91 -2.61 18.69
C MET A 38 -12.06 -3.43 17.72
N TRP A 39 -12.73 -4.18 16.82
CA TRP A 39 -12.09 -5.03 15.86
C TRP A 39 -11.44 -4.22 14.73
N LYS A 40 -10.31 -4.70 14.21
CA LYS A 40 -9.67 -4.13 13.01
C LYS A 40 -10.60 -4.26 11.80
N SER A 41 -10.37 -3.40 10.79
CA SER A 41 -11.13 -3.45 9.55
C SER A 41 -11.04 -4.83 8.88
N PRO A 42 -12.17 -5.50 8.59
CA PRO A 42 -12.16 -6.74 7.82
C PRO A 42 -11.51 -6.59 6.45
N ASN A 43 -11.65 -5.43 5.81
CA ASN A 43 -11.02 -5.12 4.52
C ASN A 43 -9.49 -5.16 4.62
N GLY A 44 -8.93 -4.55 5.67
CA GLY A 44 -7.49 -4.57 5.92
C GLY A 44 -6.98 -6.00 6.17
N THR A 45 -7.67 -6.77 6.99
CA THR A 45 -7.32 -8.17 7.28
C THR A 45 -7.33 -9.03 6.02
N ILE A 46 -8.40 -8.99 5.22
CA ILE A 46 -8.52 -9.77 3.98
C ILE A 46 -7.41 -9.39 2.99
N ARG A 47 -7.19 -8.09 2.75
CA ARG A 47 -6.15 -7.62 1.81
C ARG A 47 -4.75 -8.07 2.20
N ASN A 48 -4.42 -7.99 3.49
CA ASN A 48 -3.09 -8.41 3.96
C ASN A 48 -2.88 -9.93 3.87
N ILE A 49 -3.94 -10.73 4.00
CA ILE A 49 -3.86 -12.18 3.83
C ILE A 49 -3.75 -12.54 2.34
N LEU A 50 -4.55 -11.91 1.48
CA LEU A 50 -4.54 -12.19 0.05
C LEU A 50 -3.32 -11.62 -0.66
N GLY A 51 -2.81 -10.49 -0.21
CA GLY A 51 -1.83 -9.69 -0.93
C GLY A 51 -2.42 -9.08 -2.21
N GLY A 52 -1.55 -8.63 -3.11
CA GLY A 52 -1.94 -8.15 -4.43
C GLY A 52 -2.08 -6.64 -4.55
N VAL A 53 -2.62 -6.21 -5.66
CA VAL A 53 -2.75 -4.81 -6.06
C VAL A 53 -4.17 -4.51 -6.47
N VAL A 54 -4.64 -3.32 -6.15
CA VAL A 54 -5.95 -2.84 -6.58
C VAL A 54 -5.77 -1.73 -7.61
N PHE A 55 -6.23 -1.98 -8.84
CA PHE A 55 -6.35 -0.95 -9.88
C PHE A 55 -7.82 -0.54 -9.99
N ARG A 56 -8.07 0.76 -9.83
CA ARG A 56 -9.43 1.32 -9.96
C ARG A 56 -9.49 2.15 -11.22
N GLU A 57 -10.08 1.59 -12.25
CA GLU A 57 -10.36 2.34 -13.46
C GLU A 57 -11.50 3.33 -13.20
N PRO A 58 -11.37 4.59 -13.64
CA PRO A 58 -12.45 5.55 -13.52
C PRO A 58 -13.61 5.16 -14.44
N ILE A 59 -14.83 5.25 -13.91
CA ILE A 59 -16.05 5.11 -14.71
C ILE A 59 -16.41 6.50 -15.26
N VAL A 60 -16.25 6.66 -16.58
CA VAL A 60 -16.58 7.92 -17.26
C VAL A 60 -18.00 7.84 -17.79
N ILE A 61 -18.83 8.81 -17.39
CA ILE A 61 -20.22 8.93 -17.81
C ILE A 61 -20.37 10.24 -18.58
N ASP A 62 -20.83 10.19 -19.84
CA ASP A 62 -20.79 11.33 -20.75
C ASP A 62 -21.60 12.54 -20.30
N ASN A 63 -22.75 12.30 -19.64
CA ASN A 63 -23.61 13.34 -19.14
C ASN A 63 -23.31 13.81 -17.71
N VAL A 64 -22.24 13.31 -17.09
CA VAL A 64 -21.77 13.78 -15.79
C VAL A 64 -20.50 14.60 -15.99
N PRO A 65 -20.52 15.91 -15.67
CA PRO A 65 -19.36 16.76 -15.82
C PRO A 65 -18.17 16.24 -15.01
N ARG A 66 -16.98 16.22 -15.62
CA ARG A 66 -15.73 15.87 -14.93
C ARG A 66 -15.31 17.00 -14.00
N LEU A 67 -14.66 16.65 -12.91
CA LEU A 67 -14.13 17.62 -11.95
C LEU A 67 -13.07 18.53 -12.62
N VAL A 68 -12.25 17.95 -13.51
CA VAL A 68 -11.29 18.65 -14.36
C VAL A 68 -11.69 18.44 -15.83
N PRO A 69 -12.36 19.39 -16.47
CA PRO A 69 -12.93 19.20 -17.81
C PRO A 69 -11.90 18.86 -18.90
N GLY A 70 -10.65 19.32 -18.74
CA GLY A 70 -9.55 19.05 -19.69
C GLY A 70 -8.97 17.63 -19.61
N TRP A 71 -9.30 16.85 -18.60
CA TRP A 71 -8.84 15.46 -18.50
C TRP A 71 -9.76 14.53 -19.28
N THR A 72 -9.37 14.25 -20.51
CA THR A 72 -10.14 13.41 -21.44
C THR A 72 -9.81 11.94 -21.30
N ASP A 73 -8.58 11.61 -20.91
CA ASP A 73 -8.09 10.25 -20.76
C ASP A 73 -8.16 9.79 -19.30
N PRO A 74 -8.40 8.49 -19.06
CA PRO A 74 -8.47 7.96 -17.71
C PRO A 74 -7.09 7.91 -17.05
N ILE A 75 -7.06 8.23 -15.75
CA ILE A 75 -5.89 8.07 -14.89
C ILE A 75 -6.21 6.97 -13.89
N VAL A 76 -5.42 5.88 -13.89
CA VAL A 76 -5.60 4.77 -12.97
C VAL A 76 -4.55 4.83 -11.88
N VAL A 77 -4.99 4.83 -10.62
CA VAL A 77 -4.10 4.79 -9.46
C VAL A 77 -4.02 3.36 -8.95
N GLY A 78 -2.84 2.75 -9.09
CA GLY A 78 -2.53 1.46 -8.50
C GLY A 78 -2.31 1.58 -7.00
N ARG A 79 -2.92 0.66 -6.23
CA ARG A 79 -2.83 0.62 -4.77
C ARG A 79 -2.18 -0.66 -4.31
N HIS A 80 -1.06 -0.55 -3.62
CA HIS A 80 -0.46 -1.67 -2.91
C HIS A 80 -1.35 -2.10 -1.74
N ALA A 81 -1.64 -3.39 -1.62
CA ALA A 81 -2.63 -3.89 -0.67
C ALA A 81 -2.00 -4.60 0.54
N PHE A 82 -0.69 -4.50 0.73
CA PHE A 82 0.05 -5.16 1.80
C PHE A 82 0.87 -4.16 2.62
N GLY A 83 0.91 -4.37 3.93
CA GLY A 83 1.74 -3.56 4.83
C GLY A 83 1.30 -2.10 4.92
N ASP A 84 2.28 -1.20 4.96
CA ASP A 84 2.14 0.25 5.00
C ASP A 84 1.15 0.71 6.11
N GLN A 85 0.39 1.75 5.85
CA GLN A 85 -0.61 2.28 6.79
C GLN A 85 -1.71 1.27 7.19
N TYR A 86 -1.96 0.22 6.37
CA TYR A 86 -3.00 -0.78 6.67
C TYR A 86 -2.57 -1.82 7.72
N LYS A 87 -1.28 -1.89 8.00
CA LYS A 87 -0.67 -2.73 9.04
C LYS A 87 0.20 -1.91 9.99
N ALA A 88 0.06 -0.61 9.98
CA ALA A 88 0.76 0.25 10.92
C ALA A 88 0.43 -0.14 12.37
N THR A 89 1.43 0.01 13.21
CA THR A 89 1.28 -0.05 14.66
C THR A 89 1.43 1.36 15.20
N ASP A 90 0.41 1.87 15.81
CA ASP A 90 0.37 3.22 16.38
C ASP A 90 0.03 3.19 17.86
N THR A 91 0.46 4.21 18.59
CA THR A 91 0.23 4.32 20.02
C THR A 91 0.30 5.77 20.51
N LEU A 92 -0.42 6.05 21.58
CA LEU A 92 -0.28 7.31 22.29
C LEU A 92 0.97 7.25 23.19
N ILE A 93 1.72 8.32 23.19
CA ILE A 93 2.87 8.53 24.08
C ILE A 93 2.36 9.35 25.27
N PRO A 94 2.36 8.82 26.49
CA PRO A 94 1.68 9.44 27.62
C PRO A 94 2.41 10.65 28.22
N GLY A 95 3.69 10.86 27.90
CA GLY A 95 4.50 11.93 28.48
C GLY A 95 5.95 11.91 27.99
N PRO A 96 6.83 12.64 28.67
CA PRO A 96 8.26 12.69 28.28
C PRO A 96 8.91 11.32 28.25
N GLY A 97 9.78 11.09 27.26
CA GLY A 97 10.49 9.83 27.12
C GLY A 97 11.11 9.64 25.75
N LYS A 98 11.86 8.57 25.58
CA LYS A 98 12.58 8.26 24.36
C LYS A 98 11.86 7.18 23.54
N LEU A 99 11.62 7.46 22.27
CA LEU A 99 11.15 6.47 21.30
C LEU A 99 12.33 5.88 20.53
N ARG A 100 12.37 4.56 20.41
CA ARG A 100 13.40 3.82 19.67
C ARG A 100 12.76 2.85 18.69
N LEU A 101 13.44 2.62 17.57
CA LEU A 101 13.14 1.57 16.61
C LEU A 101 14.14 0.44 16.82
N VAL A 102 13.65 -0.73 17.19
CA VAL A 102 14.48 -1.91 17.45
C VAL A 102 14.10 -3.04 16.51
N PHE A 103 15.10 -3.68 15.92
CA PHE A 103 14.94 -4.93 15.17
C PHE A 103 15.93 -5.96 15.70
N ASP A 104 15.43 -7.12 16.10
CA ASP A 104 16.19 -8.29 16.52
C ASP A 104 16.06 -9.37 15.45
N GLY A 105 17.12 -9.58 14.68
CA GLY A 105 17.16 -10.61 13.64
C GLY A 105 17.41 -12.01 14.20
N ASP A 106 16.79 -13.01 13.60
CA ASP A 106 16.97 -14.43 13.96
C ASP A 106 18.42 -14.89 13.73
N ASP A 107 19.17 -14.21 12.88
CA ASP A 107 20.60 -14.42 12.62
C ASP A 107 21.53 -13.69 13.61
N GLY A 108 20.95 -13.01 14.59
CA GLY A 108 21.67 -12.20 15.58
C GLY A 108 21.92 -10.75 15.15
N THR A 109 21.50 -10.34 13.95
CA THR A 109 21.56 -8.94 13.52
C THR A 109 20.70 -8.07 14.43
N LYS A 110 21.25 -6.93 14.86
CA LYS A 110 20.54 -5.97 15.71
C LYS A 110 20.58 -4.59 15.09
N ILE A 111 19.40 -3.96 15.04
CA ILE A 111 19.25 -2.55 14.71
C ILE A 111 18.59 -1.88 15.89
N ASP A 112 19.14 -0.75 16.33
CA ASP A 112 18.63 0.00 17.45
C ASP A 112 18.87 1.49 17.20
N LEU A 113 17.78 2.20 16.83
CA LEU A 113 17.84 3.58 16.39
C LEU A 113 17.00 4.46 17.32
N ASP A 114 17.58 5.56 17.76
CA ASP A 114 16.81 6.63 18.40
C ASP A 114 15.93 7.31 17.36
N VAL A 115 14.63 7.37 17.64
CA VAL A 115 13.65 8.02 16.74
C VAL A 115 13.39 9.45 17.20
N PHE A 116 12.99 9.63 18.48
CA PHE A 116 12.67 10.94 19.01
C PHE A 116 12.67 10.95 20.55
N ASP A 117 13.15 12.04 21.13
CA ASP A 117 13.04 12.34 22.57
C ASP A 117 11.81 13.23 22.80
N PHE A 118 10.73 12.63 23.30
CA PHE A 118 9.49 13.34 23.58
C PHE A 118 9.62 14.26 24.79
N PRO A 119 9.39 15.56 24.65
CA PRO A 119 9.36 16.48 25.79
C PRO A 119 7.99 16.49 26.51
N SER A 120 6.96 15.94 25.87
CA SER A 120 5.59 15.88 26.37
C SER A 120 4.85 14.70 25.76
N ALA A 121 3.57 14.56 26.08
CA ALA A 121 2.68 13.59 25.44
C ALA A 121 2.58 13.81 23.92
N GLY A 122 2.34 12.74 23.18
CA GLY A 122 2.26 12.77 21.72
C GLY A 122 1.74 11.45 21.14
N VAL A 123 2.10 11.17 19.91
CA VAL A 123 1.71 9.96 19.19
C VAL A 123 2.89 9.43 18.37
N ALA A 124 2.98 8.12 18.24
CA ALA A 124 3.98 7.46 17.41
C ALA A 124 3.35 6.36 16.55
N MET A 125 3.98 6.10 15.39
CA MET A 125 3.55 5.06 14.47
C MET A 125 4.77 4.40 13.81
N ALA A 126 4.66 3.09 13.56
CA ALA A 126 5.60 2.33 12.75
C ALA A 126 4.87 1.61 11.62
N MET A 127 5.51 1.57 10.45
CA MET A 127 5.04 0.85 9.26
C MET A 127 6.13 -0.09 8.75
N TYR A 128 5.76 -1.06 7.95
CA TYR A 128 6.69 -1.98 7.30
C TYR A 128 6.17 -2.44 5.94
N ASN A 129 7.08 -2.96 5.12
CA ASN A 129 6.74 -3.71 3.92
C ASN A 129 7.77 -4.83 3.69
N LEU A 130 7.52 -5.69 2.70
CA LEU A 130 8.40 -6.79 2.30
C LEU A 130 8.85 -6.63 0.85
N ASP A 131 10.10 -6.96 0.58
CA ASP A 131 10.69 -6.91 -0.76
C ASP A 131 9.88 -7.68 -1.80
N ASP A 132 9.46 -8.91 -1.48
CA ASP A 132 8.69 -9.73 -2.41
C ASP A 132 7.31 -9.12 -2.71
N SER A 133 6.67 -8.52 -1.71
CA SER A 133 5.40 -7.82 -1.90
C SER A 133 5.57 -6.57 -2.77
N ILE A 134 6.67 -5.85 -2.63
CA ILE A 134 7.01 -4.69 -3.48
C ILE A 134 7.28 -5.14 -4.92
N ARG A 135 8.04 -6.23 -5.12
CA ARG A 135 8.28 -6.80 -6.47
C ARG A 135 6.98 -7.26 -7.13
N ASP A 136 6.09 -7.89 -6.39
CA ASP A 136 4.79 -8.30 -6.91
C ASP A 136 3.92 -7.09 -7.30
N PHE A 137 4.00 -6.02 -6.54
CA PHE A 137 3.37 -4.75 -6.91
C PHE A 137 3.93 -4.18 -8.21
N ALA A 138 5.25 -4.21 -8.39
CA ALA A 138 5.90 -3.79 -9.62
C ALA A 138 5.44 -4.63 -10.83
N ARG A 139 5.50 -5.97 -10.72
CA ARG A 139 5.04 -6.90 -11.77
C ARG A 139 3.58 -6.67 -12.15
N ALA A 140 2.71 -6.52 -11.16
CA ALA A 140 1.29 -6.26 -11.38
C ALA A 140 1.07 -4.94 -12.11
N SER A 141 1.78 -3.87 -11.71
CA SER A 141 1.68 -2.55 -12.32
C SER A 141 2.18 -2.54 -13.76
N PHE A 142 3.32 -3.16 -14.04
CA PHE A 142 3.87 -3.24 -15.41
C PHE A 142 2.98 -4.09 -16.32
N ASN A 143 2.49 -5.24 -15.85
CA ASN A 143 1.57 -6.07 -16.62
C ASN A 143 0.26 -5.34 -16.91
N TYR A 144 -0.27 -4.60 -15.95
CA TYR A 144 -1.47 -3.81 -16.12
C TYR A 144 -1.27 -2.72 -17.21
N GLY A 145 -0.18 -1.96 -17.11
CA GLY A 145 0.18 -0.97 -18.13
C GLY A 145 0.35 -1.59 -19.51
N LEU A 146 1.08 -2.73 -19.62
CA LEU A 146 1.28 -3.46 -20.88
C LEU A 146 -0.03 -3.94 -21.50
N ASN A 147 -0.99 -4.39 -20.70
CA ASN A 147 -2.29 -4.86 -21.19
C ASN A 147 -3.13 -3.72 -21.76
N LEU A 148 -3.04 -2.53 -21.17
CA LEU A 148 -3.76 -1.33 -21.64
C LEU A 148 -2.98 -0.55 -22.71
N GLY A 149 -1.68 -0.77 -22.85
CA GLY A 149 -0.81 0.04 -23.72
C GLY A 149 -0.55 1.43 -23.13
N TRP A 150 -0.55 1.57 -21.80
CA TRP A 150 -0.42 2.84 -21.10
C TRP A 150 0.92 2.99 -20.38
N PRO A 151 1.47 4.21 -20.27
CA PRO A 151 2.67 4.44 -19.48
C PRO A 151 2.42 4.12 -18.00
N VAL A 152 3.50 3.77 -17.31
CA VAL A 152 3.46 3.49 -15.87
C VAL A 152 4.39 4.45 -15.14
N TYR A 153 3.87 5.10 -14.11
CA TYR A 153 4.63 5.98 -13.25
C TYR A 153 4.61 5.47 -11.82
N LEU A 154 5.78 5.27 -11.24
CA LEU A 154 5.91 5.08 -9.79
C LEU A 154 6.10 6.44 -9.13
N SER A 155 5.27 6.75 -8.15
CA SER A 155 5.34 8.00 -7.41
C SER A 155 5.73 7.74 -5.95
N THR A 156 6.76 8.42 -5.47
CA THR A 156 7.27 8.29 -4.10
C THR A 156 7.69 9.63 -3.51
N LYS A 157 8.03 9.64 -2.24
CA LYS A 157 8.73 10.76 -1.57
C LYS A 157 10.11 10.30 -1.04
N ASN A 158 10.86 9.60 -1.86
CA ASN A 158 12.17 9.03 -1.49
C ASN A 158 13.23 10.07 -1.11
N THR A 159 13.02 11.34 -1.42
CA THR A 159 13.89 12.43 -0.95
C THR A 159 13.76 12.67 0.56
N ILE A 160 12.64 12.30 1.16
CA ILE A 160 12.37 12.36 2.59
C ILE A 160 12.44 10.96 3.21
N LEU A 161 11.65 10.01 2.69
CA LEU A 161 11.61 8.61 3.13
C LEU A 161 12.67 7.80 2.40
N LYS A 162 13.95 8.13 2.63
CA LYS A 162 15.08 7.64 1.83
C LYS A 162 15.21 6.13 1.79
N ALA A 163 15.01 5.46 2.92
CA ALA A 163 15.09 4.00 3.00
C ALA A 163 13.76 3.34 2.57
N TYR A 164 12.64 3.80 3.10
CA TYR A 164 11.33 3.19 2.87
C TYR A 164 10.89 3.35 1.40
N ASP A 165 10.69 4.56 0.95
CA ASP A 165 10.28 4.84 -0.43
C ASP A 165 11.41 4.54 -1.44
N GLY A 166 12.67 4.71 -1.02
CA GLY A 166 13.83 4.33 -1.81
C GLY A 166 13.83 2.84 -2.13
N ARG A 167 13.42 1.98 -1.18
CA ARG A 167 13.31 0.53 -1.45
C ARG A 167 12.25 0.22 -2.51
N PHE A 168 11.11 0.88 -2.48
CA PHE A 168 10.11 0.75 -3.56
C PHE A 168 10.67 1.16 -4.91
N LYS A 169 11.33 2.33 -4.98
CA LYS A 169 11.95 2.83 -6.21
C LYS A 169 12.97 1.83 -6.77
N ASP A 170 13.85 1.33 -5.92
CA ASP A 170 14.94 0.45 -6.34
C ASP A 170 14.42 -0.92 -6.80
N LEU A 171 13.47 -1.52 -6.09
CA LEU A 171 12.88 -2.81 -6.46
C LEU A 171 11.98 -2.72 -7.71
N PHE A 172 11.26 -1.63 -7.92
CA PHE A 172 10.52 -1.40 -9.15
C PHE A 172 11.48 -1.31 -10.34
N GLN A 173 12.61 -0.59 -10.20
CA GLN A 173 13.62 -0.50 -11.24
C GLN A 173 14.29 -1.86 -11.50
N GLU A 174 14.64 -2.60 -10.43
CA GLU A 174 15.19 -3.96 -10.54
C GLU A 174 14.27 -4.86 -11.37
N VAL A 175 12.97 -4.93 -11.02
CA VAL A 175 11.99 -5.75 -11.74
C VAL A 175 11.85 -5.31 -13.20
N PHE A 176 11.82 -4.00 -13.46
CA PHE A 176 11.73 -3.45 -14.82
C PHE A 176 12.90 -3.88 -15.68
N ASP A 177 14.13 -3.78 -15.15
CA ASP A 177 15.36 -4.04 -15.89
C ASP A 177 15.66 -5.53 -16.04
N THR A 178 15.28 -6.37 -15.07
CA THR A 178 15.73 -7.77 -15.01
C THR A 178 14.68 -8.80 -15.45
N GLU A 179 13.39 -8.44 -15.47
CA GLU A 179 12.31 -9.39 -15.80
C GLU A 179 11.70 -9.18 -17.19
N GLY A 180 12.43 -8.52 -18.10
CA GLY A 180 12.05 -8.34 -19.50
C GLY A 180 10.94 -7.31 -19.73
N PHE A 181 10.63 -6.46 -18.74
CA PHE A 181 9.66 -5.38 -18.91
C PHE A 181 10.22 -4.24 -19.74
N ALA A 182 11.51 -3.94 -19.62
CA ALA A 182 12.15 -2.87 -20.38
C ALA A 182 12.03 -3.09 -21.90
N GLU A 183 12.29 -4.32 -22.38
CA GLU A 183 12.15 -4.69 -23.77
C GLU A 183 10.69 -4.60 -24.25
N LYS A 184 9.74 -5.13 -23.47
CA LYS A 184 8.31 -5.11 -23.80
C LYS A 184 7.74 -3.69 -23.88
N PHE A 185 8.17 -2.81 -22.96
CA PHE A 185 7.79 -1.41 -22.98
C PHE A 185 8.36 -0.69 -24.19
N LYS A 186 9.64 -0.93 -24.51
CA LYS A 186 10.30 -0.37 -25.68
C LYS A 186 9.63 -0.81 -26.98
N GLU A 187 9.30 -2.10 -27.13
CA GLU A 187 8.61 -2.64 -28.32
C GLU A 187 7.26 -1.99 -28.55
N LYS A 188 6.54 -1.65 -27.47
CA LYS A 188 5.23 -0.97 -27.53
C LYS A 188 5.32 0.56 -27.55
N GLY A 189 6.51 1.14 -27.51
CA GLY A 189 6.70 2.60 -27.40
C GLY A 189 6.17 3.19 -26.11
N MET A 190 6.14 2.40 -25.04
CA MET A 190 5.65 2.78 -23.71
C MET A 190 6.78 3.28 -22.83
N VAL A 191 6.40 4.04 -21.81
CA VAL A 191 7.32 4.64 -20.83
C VAL A 191 7.04 4.11 -19.43
N TYR A 192 8.11 3.79 -18.69
CA TYR A 192 8.12 3.68 -17.23
C TYR A 192 9.03 4.76 -16.66
N GLU A 193 8.54 5.49 -15.68
CA GLU A 193 9.33 6.49 -14.96
C GLU A 193 9.01 6.47 -13.47
N HIS A 194 10.05 6.73 -12.66
CA HIS A 194 9.88 7.12 -11.27
C HIS A 194 9.83 8.64 -11.17
N ARG A 195 8.84 9.17 -10.49
CA ARG A 195 8.66 10.60 -10.22
C ARG A 195 8.43 10.86 -8.73
N LEU A 196 8.86 12.01 -8.24
CA LEU A 196 8.43 12.47 -6.92
C LEU A 196 6.93 12.77 -6.94
N ILE A 197 6.27 12.57 -5.81
CA ILE A 197 4.82 12.79 -5.72
C ILE A 197 4.44 14.24 -6.03
N ASP A 198 5.29 15.18 -5.70
CA ASP A 198 5.07 16.60 -5.99
C ASP A 198 5.01 16.86 -7.51
N ASP A 199 5.92 16.22 -8.27
CA ASP A 199 5.96 16.33 -9.74
C ASP A 199 4.74 15.65 -10.39
N MET A 200 4.20 14.60 -9.75
CA MET A 200 3.04 13.88 -10.28
C MET A 200 1.72 14.60 -10.03
N VAL A 201 1.66 15.46 -9.01
CA VAL A 201 0.46 16.23 -8.67
C VAL A 201 0.41 17.57 -9.42
N ALA A 202 1.57 18.14 -9.74
CA ALA A 202 1.68 19.38 -10.50
C ALA A 202 1.41 19.14 -11.98
#